data_4fec361e389ffddbf3e6f3329ac2de77
#
_entry.id   4fec361e389ffddbf3e6f3329ac2de77
#
_cell.length_a   1.000
_cell.length_b   1.000
_cell.length_c   1.000
_cell.angle_alpha   90.00
_cell.angle_beta   90.00
_cell.angle_gamma   90.00
#
_symmetry.space_group_name_H-M   'P 1'
#
loop_
_entity.id
_entity.type
_entity.pdbx_description
1 polymer ?
#
loop_
_entity_poly.entity_id
_entity_poly.type
_entity_poly.pdbx_seq_one_letter_code
_entity_poly.pdbx_strand_id
1 'polypeptide(L)'
;MALTWAGVITILFLAAACVRGYRRGLIKDLVSLVCVFLSMAIVWFINPYVNEFIRENTSIYEKVQESCREFVGEEYSTWTGSGESQTEFINEMNLPELLRNGLVQNNNSDSYQYLAVTTFSDYIAQYLARMAVNGISFLISLLMSTIMVRSITWMLNLVTRLPVLHGMNKVAGALLGAVKFLIVIWIIFLALTIVCNTKVGEAALQIIKKDCILSFIYDRDILIRIFMSIFY
;
A
#
# COMPACT_ATOMS: atom_id res chain seq x y z
N MET A 1 -4.71 -23.39 -1.79
CA MET A 1 -4.27 -22.27 -2.65
C MET A 1 -3.42 -22.85 -3.77
N ALA A 2 -3.73 -22.52 -5.02
CA ALA A 2 -2.98 -23.02 -6.18
C ALA A 2 -2.08 -21.89 -6.71
N LEU A 3 -1.03 -22.25 -7.43
CA LEU A 3 -0.21 -21.29 -8.17
C LEU A 3 -1.01 -20.85 -9.40
N THR A 4 -1.30 -19.56 -9.49
CA THR A 4 -2.02 -18.96 -10.64
C THR A 4 -1.04 -18.38 -11.66
N TRP A 5 -1.55 -17.96 -12.82
CA TRP A 5 -0.77 -17.26 -13.82
C TRP A 5 -0.10 -15.98 -13.27
N ALA A 6 -0.78 -15.28 -12.36
CA ALA A 6 -0.25 -14.08 -11.72
C ALA A 6 0.94 -14.38 -10.79
N GLY A 7 0.89 -15.48 -10.03
CA GLY A 7 2.01 -15.96 -9.23
C GLY A 7 3.22 -16.35 -10.10
N VAL A 8 2.98 -17.02 -11.24
CA VAL A 8 4.06 -17.36 -12.20
C VAL A 8 4.74 -16.09 -12.72
N ILE A 9 3.96 -15.09 -13.15
CA ILE A 9 4.48 -13.80 -13.59
C ILE A 9 5.30 -13.13 -12.49
N THR A 10 4.82 -13.16 -11.25
CA THR A 10 5.53 -12.58 -10.10
C THR A 10 6.90 -13.25 -9.88
N ILE A 11 6.98 -14.59 -10.00
CA ILE A 11 8.25 -15.33 -9.93
C ILE A 11 9.19 -14.92 -11.06
N LEU A 12 8.68 -14.79 -12.29
CA LEU A 12 9.49 -14.37 -13.43
C LEU A 12 10.07 -12.96 -13.24
N PHE A 13 9.27 -12.02 -12.74
CA PHE A 13 9.76 -10.68 -12.42
C PHE A 13 10.76 -10.67 -11.27
N LEU A 14 10.56 -11.50 -10.24
CA LEU A 14 11.52 -11.67 -9.15
C LEU A 14 12.84 -12.21 -9.67
N ALA A 15 12.81 -13.24 -10.51
CA ALA A 15 14.01 -13.79 -11.13
C ALA A 15 14.73 -12.74 -12.00
N ALA A 16 13.99 -11.99 -12.81
CA ALA A 16 14.53 -10.89 -13.61
C ALA A 16 15.17 -9.79 -12.75
N ALA A 17 14.56 -9.45 -11.59
CA ALA A 17 15.09 -8.50 -10.63
C ALA A 17 16.41 -9.01 -10.00
N CYS A 18 16.48 -10.29 -9.64
CA CYS A 18 17.72 -10.94 -9.16
C CYS A 18 18.83 -10.89 -10.21
N VAL A 19 18.53 -11.25 -11.47
CA VAL A 19 19.50 -11.21 -12.57
C VAL A 19 19.99 -9.78 -12.83
N ARG A 20 19.07 -8.81 -12.81
CA ARG A 20 19.42 -7.38 -12.96
C ARG A 20 20.31 -6.89 -11.82
N GLY A 21 20.00 -7.27 -10.57
CA GLY A 21 20.81 -6.95 -9.39
C GLY A 21 22.20 -7.59 -9.46
N TYR A 22 22.28 -8.87 -9.88
CA TYR A 22 23.54 -9.55 -10.13
C TYR A 22 24.43 -8.83 -11.15
N ARG A 23 23.83 -8.36 -12.24
CA ARG A 23 24.55 -7.62 -13.29
C ARG A 23 24.99 -6.23 -12.86
N ARG A 24 24.23 -5.54 -12.00
CA ARG A 24 24.55 -4.21 -11.49
C ARG A 24 25.57 -4.21 -10.36
N GLY A 25 25.55 -5.25 -9.53
CA GLY A 25 26.36 -5.41 -8.35
C GLY A 25 25.84 -4.67 -7.11
N LEU A 26 26.31 -5.13 -5.94
CA LEU A 26 25.89 -4.66 -4.62
C LEU A 26 25.95 -3.13 -4.46
N ILE A 27 27.08 -2.52 -4.83
CA ILE A 27 27.32 -1.10 -4.54
C ILE A 27 26.31 -0.21 -5.24
N LYS A 28 26.10 -0.43 -6.55
CA LYS A 28 25.11 0.36 -7.32
C LYS A 28 23.68 0.12 -6.82
N ASP A 29 23.39 -1.10 -6.42
CA ASP A 29 22.08 -1.47 -5.91
C ASP A 29 21.86 -0.98 -4.49
N LEU A 30 22.92 -0.92 -3.65
CA LEU A 30 22.85 -0.33 -2.31
C LEU A 30 22.53 1.16 -2.37
N VAL A 31 23.22 1.92 -3.23
CA VAL A 31 22.89 3.36 -3.43
C VAL A 31 21.43 3.54 -3.83
N SER A 32 20.94 2.70 -4.75
CA SER A 32 19.54 2.77 -5.15
C SER A 32 18.58 2.40 -4.01
N LEU A 33 18.96 1.47 -3.12
CA LEU A 33 18.17 1.14 -1.94
C LEU A 33 18.15 2.29 -0.93
N VAL A 34 19.32 2.90 -0.67
CA VAL A 34 19.41 4.10 0.18
C VAL A 34 18.53 5.23 -0.37
N CYS A 35 18.46 5.42 -1.69
CA CYS A 35 17.56 6.39 -2.31
C CYS A 35 16.09 6.07 -2.02
N VAL A 36 15.69 4.79 -1.97
CA VAL A 36 14.32 4.41 -1.61
C VAL A 36 14.01 4.77 -0.16
N PHE A 37 14.90 4.44 0.78
CA PHE A 37 14.72 4.81 2.19
C PHE A 37 14.70 6.32 2.39
N LEU A 38 15.57 7.05 1.69
CA LEU A 38 15.59 8.51 1.72
C LEU A 38 14.26 9.08 1.18
N SER A 39 13.73 8.49 0.08
CA SER A 39 12.42 8.89 -0.43
C SER A 39 11.32 8.66 0.62
N MET A 40 11.34 7.53 1.33
CA MET A 40 10.38 7.26 2.40
C MET A 40 10.50 8.24 3.56
N ALA A 41 11.73 8.60 3.97
CA ALA A 41 11.94 9.62 5.00
C ALA A 41 11.37 10.98 4.57
N ILE A 42 11.58 11.37 3.31
CA ILE A 42 11.02 12.62 2.74
C ILE A 42 9.50 12.57 2.68
N VAL A 43 8.90 11.41 2.37
CA VAL A 43 7.44 11.23 2.40
C VAL A 43 6.87 11.64 3.74
N TRP A 44 7.50 11.25 4.85
CA TRP A 44 7.03 11.57 6.19
C TRP A 44 6.88 13.09 6.42
N PHE A 45 7.75 13.89 5.80
CA PHE A 45 7.68 15.36 5.86
C PHE A 45 6.66 15.95 4.88
N ILE A 46 6.54 15.39 3.66
CA ILE A 46 5.71 15.95 2.58
C ILE A 46 4.25 15.51 2.72
N ASN A 47 4.00 14.29 3.20
CA ASN A 47 2.67 13.71 3.23
C ASN A 47 1.59 14.54 3.96
N PRO A 48 1.84 15.17 5.12
CA PRO A 48 0.85 16.03 5.77
C PRO A 48 0.35 17.15 4.84
N TYR A 49 1.26 17.82 4.14
CA TYR A 49 0.93 18.92 3.22
C TYR A 49 0.14 18.43 2.00
N VAL A 50 0.52 17.26 1.45
CA VAL A 50 -0.22 16.64 0.33
C VAL A 50 -1.61 16.22 0.77
N ASN A 51 -1.76 15.68 1.97
CA ASN A 51 -3.04 15.26 2.51
C ASN A 51 -3.98 16.46 2.72
N GLU A 52 -3.50 17.52 3.35
CA GLU A 52 -4.22 18.78 3.53
C GLU A 52 -4.64 19.37 2.18
N PHE A 53 -3.71 19.45 1.22
CA PHE A 53 -4.01 19.92 -0.12
C PHE A 53 -5.12 19.12 -0.81
N ILE A 54 -5.08 17.79 -0.72
CA ILE A 54 -6.11 16.93 -1.32
C ILE A 54 -7.47 17.18 -0.66
N ARG A 55 -7.53 17.34 0.66
CA ARG A 55 -8.77 17.55 1.39
C ARG A 55 -9.39 18.92 1.18
N GLU A 56 -8.56 19.95 1.12
CA GLU A 56 -9.06 21.34 1.09
C GLU A 56 -9.19 21.90 -0.32
N ASN A 57 -8.33 21.45 -1.25
CA ASN A 57 -8.24 22.06 -2.57
C ASN A 57 -8.71 21.15 -3.71
N THR A 58 -9.21 19.95 -3.40
CA THR A 58 -9.69 19.02 -4.43
C THR A 58 -11.02 18.37 -4.02
N SER A 59 -11.83 17.99 -5.00
CA SER A 59 -13.06 17.21 -4.78
C SER A 59 -12.81 15.70 -4.58
N ILE A 60 -11.55 15.29 -4.41
CA ILE A 60 -11.19 13.86 -4.28
C ILE A 60 -11.78 13.30 -2.99
N TYR A 61 -11.65 14.03 -1.89
CA TYR A 61 -12.17 13.58 -0.59
C TYR A 61 -13.68 13.35 -0.64
N GLU A 62 -14.44 14.31 -1.18
CA GLU A 62 -15.90 14.23 -1.29
C GLU A 62 -16.33 13.03 -2.14
N LYS A 63 -15.70 12.85 -3.31
CA LYS A 63 -16.00 11.72 -4.21
C LYS A 63 -15.68 10.38 -3.58
N VAL A 64 -14.54 10.26 -2.89
CA VAL A 64 -14.16 9.03 -2.19
C VAL A 64 -15.14 8.75 -1.05
N GLN A 65 -15.55 9.77 -0.30
CA GLN A 65 -16.53 9.62 0.76
C GLN A 65 -17.89 9.16 0.24
N GLU A 66 -18.35 9.73 -0.86
CA GLU A 66 -19.60 9.33 -1.52
C GLU A 66 -19.54 7.87 -1.99
N SER A 67 -18.45 7.48 -2.69
CA SER A 67 -18.24 6.09 -3.10
C SER A 67 -18.16 5.11 -1.94
N CYS A 68 -17.56 5.50 -0.82
CA CYS A 68 -17.54 4.66 0.38
C CYS A 68 -18.91 4.53 1.04
N ARG A 69 -19.73 5.59 1.01
CA ARG A 69 -21.11 5.53 1.49
C ARG A 69 -21.99 4.63 0.65
N GLU A 70 -21.88 4.71 -0.69
CA GLU A 70 -22.59 3.82 -1.61
C GLU A 70 -22.17 2.36 -1.36
N PHE A 71 -20.87 2.08 -1.29
CA PHE A 71 -20.36 0.74 -1.03
C PHE A 71 -20.90 0.17 0.31
N VAL A 72 -20.82 0.93 1.38
CA VAL A 72 -21.33 0.50 2.70
C VAL A 72 -22.85 0.33 2.66
N GLY A 73 -23.57 1.19 1.95
CA GLY A 73 -25.03 1.10 1.80
C GLY A 73 -25.45 -0.17 1.05
N GLU A 74 -24.75 -0.55 -0.02
CA GLU A 74 -24.98 -1.78 -0.74
C GLU A 74 -24.71 -3.02 0.11
N GLU A 75 -23.57 -3.08 0.79
CA GLU A 75 -23.18 -4.18 1.71
C GLU A 75 -24.18 -4.29 2.87
N TYR A 76 -24.58 -3.17 3.47
CA TYR A 76 -25.56 -3.16 4.58
C TYR A 76 -26.95 -3.60 4.13
N SER A 77 -27.39 -3.25 2.92
CA SER A 77 -28.69 -3.64 2.38
C SER A 77 -28.77 -5.13 2.02
N THR A 78 -27.65 -5.77 1.71
CA THR A 78 -27.56 -7.19 1.36
C THR A 78 -27.27 -8.09 2.56
N TRP A 79 -26.92 -7.49 3.69
CA TRP A 79 -26.60 -8.24 4.91
C TRP A 79 -27.85 -8.83 5.55
N THR A 80 -27.86 -10.16 5.67
CA THR A 80 -28.99 -10.92 6.24
C THR A 80 -28.71 -11.41 7.68
N GLY A 81 -27.62 -10.97 8.26
CA GLY A 81 -27.23 -11.35 9.63
C GLY A 81 -28.23 -10.88 10.69
N SER A 82 -28.25 -11.53 11.84
CA SER A 82 -29.21 -11.30 12.93
C SER A 82 -29.01 -10.00 13.72
N GLY A 83 -28.36 -9.01 13.16
CA GLY A 83 -28.41 -7.60 13.62
C GLY A 83 -27.73 -7.25 14.94
N GLU A 84 -27.17 -8.20 15.66
CA GLU A 84 -26.72 -7.95 17.04
C GLU A 84 -25.22 -7.63 17.19
N SER A 85 -24.38 -7.88 16.15
CA SER A 85 -22.94 -7.65 16.26
C SER A 85 -22.37 -6.83 15.11
N GLN A 86 -22.02 -5.56 15.38
CA GLN A 86 -21.29 -4.70 14.45
C GLN A 86 -19.98 -5.35 13.94
N THR A 87 -19.34 -6.13 14.80
CA THR A 87 -18.13 -6.88 14.49
C THR A 87 -18.38 -7.98 13.45
N GLU A 88 -19.55 -8.63 13.52
CA GLU A 88 -19.95 -9.66 12.57
C GLU A 88 -20.15 -9.07 11.18
N PHE A 89 -20.88 -7.96 11.09
CA PHE A 89 -21.02 -7.23 9.83
C PHE A 89 -19.69 -6.85 9.20
N ILE A 90 -18.75 -6.25 9.97
CA ILE A 90 -17.42 -5.90 9.46
C ILE A 90 -16.66 -7.14 8.96
N ASN A 91 -16.79 -8.28 9.64
CA ASN A 91 -16.10 -9.51 9.26
C ASN A 91 -16.67 -10.16 8.00
N GLU A 92 -17.94 -9.96 7.70
CA GLU A 92 -18.59 -10.46 6.49
C GLU A 92 -18.37 -9.55 5.28
N MET A 93 -18.02 -8.27 5.48
CA MET A 93 -17.73 -7.34 4.39
C MET A 93 -16.61 -7.87 3.47
N ASN A 94 -16.77 -7.62 2.17
CA ASN A 94 -15.77 -8.00 1.17
C ASN A 94 -14.54 -7.06 1.17
N LEU A 95 -13.94 -6.90 2.33
CA LEU A 95 -12.75 -6.09 2.55
C LEU A 95 -11.51 -6.96 2.83
N PRO A 96 -10.30 -6.45 2.56
CA PRO A 96 -9.06 -7.06 3.04
C PRO A 96 -9.07 -7.21 4.57
N GLU A 97 -8.48 -8.31 5.07
CA GLU A 97 -8.45 -8.63 6.50
C GLU A 97 -7.85 -7.49 7.35
N LEU A 98 -6.82 -6.84 6.85
CA LEU A 98 -6.20 -5.69 7.53
C LEU A 98 -7.17 -4.52 7.73
N LEU A 99 -8.03 -4.23 6.75
CA LEU A 99 -9.04 -3.17 6.86
C LEU A 99 -10.15 -3.57 7.83
N ARG A 100 -10.60 -4.82 7.77
CA ARG A 100 -11.60 -5.36 8.71
C ARG A 100 -11.10 -5.29 10.14
N ASN A 101 -9.87 -5.77 10.39
CA ASN A 101 -9.25 -5.71 11.70
C ASN A 101 -9.10 -4.27 12.21
N GLY A 102 -8.72 -3.33 11.34
CA GLY A 102 -8.65 -1.91 11.66
C GLY A 102 -10.03 -1.33 12.02
N LEU A 103 -11.07 -1.65 11.26
CA LEU A 103 -12.44 -1.23 11.56
C LEU A 103 -12.92 -1.79 12.90
N VAL A 104 -12.70 -3.07 13.19
CA VAL A 104 -13.10 -3.69 14.46
C VAL A 104 -12.35 -3.09 15.64
N GLN A 105 -11.04 -2.89 15.54
CA GLN A 105 -10.23 -2.34 16.63
C GLN A 105 -10.57 -0.88 16.94
N ASN A 106 -10.94 -0.10 15.92
CA ASN A 106 -11.25 1.32 16.05
C ASN A 106 -12.76 1.60 16.19
N ASN A 107 -13.60 0.59 16.33
CA ASN A 107 -15.03 0.78 16.58
C ASN A 107 -15.29 1.13 18.05
N ASN A 108 -14.96 2.35 18.43
CA ASN A 108 -15.08 2.88 19.79
C ASN A 108 -15.55 4.35 19.78
N SER A 109 -15.97 4.84 20.95
CA SER A 109 -16.49 6.21 21.12
C SER A 109 -15.53 7.31 20.66
N ASP A 110 -14.21 7.12 20.88
CA ASP A 110 -13.20 8.09 20.51
C ASP A 110 -13.09 8.23 18.99
N SER A 111 -13.18 7.11 18.26
CA SER A 111 -13.19 7.11 16.80
C SER A 111 -14.46 7.75 16.23
N TYR A 112 -15.62 7.53 16.84
CA TYR A 112 -16.87 8.19 16.42
C TYR A 112 -16.76 9.71 16.61
N GLN A 113 -16.23 10.15 17.74
CA GLN A 113 -16.00 11.58 17.98
C GLN A 113 -14.96 12.17 17.02
N TYR A 114 -13.85 11.47 16.81
CA TYR A 114 -12.78 11.90 15.88
C TYR A 114 -13.26 11.99 14.44
N LEU A 115 -14.14 11.09 14.02
CA LEU A 115 -14.70 11.06 12.67
C LEU A 115 -15.95 11.98 12.54
N ALA A 116 -16.44 12.54 13.63
CA ALA A 116 -17.66 13.34 13.70
C ALA A 116 -18.90 12.61 13.14
N VAL A 117 -19.04 11.32 13.49
CA VAL A 117 -20.15 10.46 13.05
C VAL A 117 -20.97 9.96 14.24
N THR A 118 -22.25 9.65 13.99
CA THR A 118 -23.17 9.17 15.01
C THR A 118 -23.71 7.78 14.72
N THR A 119 -23.65 7.34 13.46
CA THR A 119 -24.16 6.04 13.03
C THR A 119 -23.03 5.07 12.70
N PHE A 120 -23.31 3.76 12.83
CA PHE A 120 -22.35 2.72 12.51
C PHE A 120 -21.99 2.68 11.01
N SER A 121 -22.96 2.87 10.12
CA SER A 121 -22.71 2.92 8.68
C SER A 121 -21.86 4.13 8.29
N ASP A 122 -22.12 5.30 8.88
CA ASP A 122 -21.28 6.49 8.66
C ASP A 122 -19.87 6.30 9.21
N TYR A 123 -19.72 5.59 10.36
CA TYR A 123 -18.40 5.25 10.90
C TYR A 123 -17.58 4.45 9.88
N ILE A 124 -18.14 3.36 9.33
CA ILE A 124 -17.43 2.53 8.35
C ILE A 124 -17.09 3.35 7.08
N ALA A 125 -18.08 4.07 6.54
CA ALA A 125 -17.89 4.86 5.32
C ALA A 125 -16.82 5.94 5.50
N GLN A 126 -16.86 6.66 6.62
CA GLN A 126 -15.91 7.73 6.91
C GLN A 126 -14.52 7.20 7.24
N TYR A 127 -14.42 6.06 7.93
CA TYR A 127 -13.18 5.38 8.20
C TYR A 127 -12.49 4.95 6.89
N LEU A 128 -13.23 4.27 6.00
CA LEU A 128 -12.73 3.84 4.70
C LEU A 128 -12.35 5.04 3.81
N ALA A 129 -13.15 6.09 3.80
CA ALA A 129 -12.85 7.30 3.03
C ALA A 129 -11.56 7.98 3.50
N ARG A 130 -11.38 8.14 4.82
CA ARG A 130 -10.12 8.67 5.37
C ARG A 130 -8.93 7.81 5.02
N MET A 131 -9.07 6.49 5.16
CA MET A 131 -8.02 5.56 4.81
C MET A 131 -7.62 5.66 3.35
N ALA A 132 -8.60 5.69 2.45
CA ALA A 132 -8.35 5.81 1.01
C ALA A 132 -7.65 7.13 0.68
N VAL A 133 -8.10 8.26 1.23
CA VAL A 133 -7.48 9.58 0.98
C VAL A 133 -6.06 9.66 1.58
N ASN A 134 -5.85 9.14 2.79
CA ASN A 134 -4.51 9.06 3.38
C ASN A 134 -3.57 8.20 2.51
N GLY A 135 -4.07 7.08 1.97
CA GLY A 135 -3.33 6.22 1.07
C GLY A 135 -2.99 6.90 -0.27
N ILE A 136 -3.96 7.61 -0.87
CA ILE A 136 -3.73 8.39 -2.09
C ILE A 136 -2.66 9.47 -1.84
N SER A 137 -2.77 10.20 -0.73
CA SER A 137 -1.79 11.22 -0.31
C SER A 137 -0.40 10.61 -0.14
N PHE A 138 -0.31 9.45 0.50
CA PHE A 138 0.95 8.72 0.69
C PHE A 138 1.58 8.32 -0.66
N LEU A 139 0.80 7.77 -1.59
CA LEU A 139 1.30 7.36 -2.91
C LEU A 139 1.78 8.56 -3.73
N ILE A 140 1.04 9.67 -3.71
CA ILE A 140 1.46 10.92 -4.37
C ILE A 140 2.75 11.45 -3.74
N SER A 141 2.84 11.50 -2.43
CA SER A 141 4.04 11.92 -1.70
C SER A 141 5.24 11.04 -2.00
N LEU A 142 5.03 9.72 -2.09
CA LEU A 142 6.07 8.75 -2.46
C LEU A 142 6.57 8.95 -3.89
N LEU A 143 5.66 9.21 -4.83
CA LEU A 143 6.01 9.52 -6.21
C LEU A 143 6.85 10.80 -6.29
N MET A 144 6.39 11.89 -5.67
CA MET A 144 7.09 13.17 -5.64
C MET A 144 8.48 13.05 -5.01
N SER A 145 8.58 12.40 -3.85
CA SER A 145 9.84 12.16 -3.14
C SER A 145 10.81 11.32 -3.96
N THR A 146 10.31 10.28 -4.62
CA THR A 146 11.14 9.41 -5.48
C THR A 146 11.71 10.18 -6.66
N ILE A 147 10.89 11.01 -7.31
CA ILE A 147 11.35 11.88 -8.43
C ILE A 147 12.41 12.85 -7.92
N MET A 148 12.17 13.51 -6.79
CA MET A 148 13.11 14.47 -6.19
C MET A 148 14.47 13.82 -5.87
N VAL A 149 14.46 12.69 -5.16
CA VAL A 149 15.70 11.97 -4.77
C VAL A 149 16.45 11.49 -6.02
N ARG A 150 15.75 10.97 -7.02
CA ARG A 150 16.39 10.53 -8.28
C ARG A 150 17.00 11.70 -9.05
N SER A 151 16.31 12.82 -9.12
CA SER A 151 16.82 14.03 -9.79
C SER A 151 18.10 14.53 -9.12
N ILE A 152 18.13 14.63 -7.79
CA ILE A 152 19.32 14.99 -7.02
C ILE A 152 20.46 13.98 -7.23
N THR A 153 20.16 12.68 -7.17
CA THR A 153 21.17 11.63 -7.38
C THR A 153 21.77 11.67 -8.79
N TRP A 154 20.95 11.97 -9.79
CA TRP A 154 21.40 12.15 -11.17
C TRP A 154 22.28 13.39 -11.33
N MET A 155 21.88 14.51 -10.79
CA MET A 155 22.66 15.76 -10.81
C MET A 155 24.03 15.62 -10.16
N LEU A 156 24.11 14.88 -9.04
CA LEU A 156 25.36 14.67 -8.32
C LEU A 156 26.29 13.62 -8.94
N ASN A 157 25.88 12.91 -10.00
CA ASN A 157 26.65 11.82 -10.65
C ASN A 157 27.21 10.77 -9.65
N LEU A 158 26.53 10.60 -8.51
CA LEU A 158 27.00 9.77 -7.39
C LEU A 158 27.21 8.29 -7.78
N VAL A 159 26.42 7.81 -8.73
CA VAL A 159 26.40 6.38 -9.11
C VAL A 159 27.56 6.01 -10.05
N THR A 160 28.12 6.97 -10.80
CA THR A 160 29.15 6.69 -11.82
C THR A 160 30.57 6.58 -11.25
N ARG A 161 30.83 7.08 -10.06
CA ARG A 161 32.16 7.18 -9.46
C ARG A 161 32.53 6.09 -8.46
N LEU A 162 31.64 5.13 -8.21
CA LEU A 162 31.89 4.11 -7.19
C LEU A 162 32.73 2.95 -7.78
N PRO A 163 33.86 2.58 -7.11
CA PRO A 163 34.69 1.45 -7.54
C PRO A 163 33.91 0.13 -7.37
N VAL A 164 33.87 -0.67 -8.42
CA VAL A 164 33.16 -1.96 -8.43
C VAL A 164 34.13 -3.07 -8.04
N LEU A 165 33.96 -3.63 -6.84
CA LEU A 165 34.64 -4.83 -6.39
C LEU A 165 34.03 -6.09 -7.05
N HIS A 166 34.89 -7.02 -7.52
CA HIS A 166 34.46 -8.19 -8.32
C HIS A 166 34.08 -9.39 -7.43
N GLY A 167 33.15 -10.22 -7.88
CA GLY A 167 32.80 -11.51 -7.26
C GLY A 167 31.64 -11.44 -6.28
N MET A 168 31.91 -11.31 -4.98
CA MET A 168 30.87 -11.24 -3.92
C MET A 168 29.86 -10.10 -4.13
N ASN A 169 30.30 -9.02 -4.74
CA ASN A 169 29.46 -7.89 -5.12
C ASN A 169 28.27 -8.28 -6.04
N LYS A 170 28.42 -9.29 -6.87
CA LYS A 170 27.37 -9.73 -7.82
C LYS A 170 26.27 -10.53 -7.10
N VAL A 171 26.65 -11.48 -6.22
CA VAL A 171 25.71 -12.31 -5.48
C VAL A 171 24.88 -11.45 -4.53
N ALA A 172 25.54 -10.59 -3.76
CA ALA A 172 24.85 -9.65 -2.88
C ALA A 172 23.99 -8.65 -3.66
N GLY A 173 24.38 -8.26 -4.87
CA GLY A 173 23.55 -7.47 -5.79
C GLY A 173 22.26 -8.18 -6.19
N ALA A 174 22.29 -9.50 -6.41
CA ALA A 174 21.08 -10.28 -6.72
C ALA A 174 20.11 -10.28 -5.53
N LEU A 175 20.59 -10.44 -4.30
CA LEU A 175 19.75 -10.37 -3.10
C LEU A 175 19.11 -9.00 -2.94
N LEU A 176 19.87 -7.91 -3.13
CA LEU A 176 19.32 -6.57 -3.10
C LEU A 176 18.31 -6.31 -4.23
N GLY A 177 18.50 -6.92 -5.40
CA GLY A 177 17.53 -6.89 -6.48
C GLY A 177 16.20 -7.52 -6.08
N ALA A 178 16.22 -8.65 -5.37
CA ALA A 178 15.03 -9.28 -4.82
C ALA A 178 14.33 -8.40 -3.77
N VAL A 179 15.08 -7.82 -2.84
CA VAL A 179 14.54 -6.90 -1.81
C VAL A 179 13.83 -5.71 -2.46
N LYS A 180 14.43 -5.09 -3.46
CA LYS A 180 13.81 -3.99 -4.21
C LYS A 180 12.52 -4.41 -4.89
N PHE A 181 12.49 -5.58 -5.49
CA PHE A 181 11.29 -6.12 -6.11
C PHE A 181 10.18 -6.30 -5.07
N LEU A 182 10.50 -6.81 -3.88
CA LEU A 182 9.54 -6.94 -2.78
C LEU A 182 8.97 -5.58 -2.34
N ILE A 183 9.81 -4.56 -2.22
CA ILE A 183 9.35 -3.20 -1.90
C ILE A 183 8.38 -2.69 -2.97
N VAL A 184 8.69 -2.88 -4.25
CA VAL A 184 7.82 -2.43 -5.36
C VAL A 184 6.48 -3.16 -5.34
N ILE A 185 6.48 -4.49 -5.16
CA ILE A 185 5.22 -5.26 -5.11
C ILE A 185 4.38 -4.89 -3.88
N TRP A 186 5.00 -4.59 -2.75
CA TRP A 186 4.31 -4.08 -1.56
C TRP A 186 3.65 -2.72 -1.80
N ILE A 187 4.30 -1.81 -2.52
CA ILE A 187 3.69 -0.54 -2.93
C ILE A 187 2.46 -0.79 -3.83
N ILE A 188 2.55 -1.75 -4.75
CA ILE A 188 1.43 -2.14 -5.60
C ILE A 188 0.28 -2.72 -4.75
N PHE A 189 0.58 -3.57 -3.78
CA PHE A 189 -0.43 -4.12 -2.89
C PHE A 189 -1.09 -3.06 -2.02
N LEU A 190 -0.32 -2.11 -1.50
CA LEU A 190 -0.87 -0.95 -0.80
C LEU A 190 -1.83 -0.16 -1.70
N ALA A 191 -1.44 0.11 -2.95
CA ALA A 191 -2.31 0.81 -3.90
C ALA A 191 -3.60 0.02 -4.18
N LEU A 192 -3.53 -1.29 -4.34
CA LEU A 192 -4.71 -2.15 -4.52
C LEU A 192 -5.61 -2.18 -3.27
N THR A 193 -5.01 -2.16 -2.09
CA THR A 193 -5.75 -2.10 -0.81
C THR A 193 -6.51 -0.77 -0.67
N ILE A 194 -5.93 0.34 -1.11
CA ILE A 194 -6.58 1.67 -1.09
C ILE A 194 -7.83 1.71 -1.98
N VAL A 195 -7.76 1.05 -3.14
CA VAL A 195 -8.88 1.01 -4.11
C VAL A 195 -9.74 -0.26 -3.99
N CYS A 196 -9.72 -0.93 -2.83
CA CYS A 196 -10.43 -2.20 -2.61
C CYS A 196 -11.95 -2.10 -2.80
N ASN A 197 -12.53 -0.92 -2.62
CA ASN A 197 -13.94 -0.62 -2.83
C ASN A 197 -14.34 -0.44 -4.31
N THR A 198 -13.40 -0.60 -5.24
CA THR A 198 -13.68 -0.53 -6.68
C THR A 198 -13.72 -1.94 -7.30
N LYS A 199 -14.46 -2.11 -8.39
CA LYS A 199 -14.50 -3.39 -9.15
C LYS A 199 -13.11 -3.89 -9.54
N VAL A 200 -12.18 -2.98 -9.84
CA VAL A 200 -10.80 -3.32 -10.20
C VAL A 200 -10.03 -3.81 -8.99
N GLY A 201 -10.13 -3.10 -7.86
CA GLY A 201 -9.47 -3.47 -6.61
C GLY A 201 -9.96 -4.81 -6.08
N GLU A 202 -11.27 -5.03 -6.07
CA GLU A 202 -11.88 -6.29 -5.66
C GLU A 202 -11.39 -7.48 -6.52
N ALA A 203 -11.45 -7.35 -7.85
CA ALA A 203 -10.98 -8.39 -8.77
C ALA A 203 -9.49 -8.71 -8.55
N ALA A 204 -8.65 -7.70 -8.37
CA ALA A 204 -7.21 -7.88 -8.11
C ALA A 204 -6.96 -8.57 -6.78
N LEU A 205 -7.65 -8.18 -5.71
CA LEU A 205 -7.53 -8.80 -4.39
C LEU A 205 -8.01 -10.27 -4.38
N GLN A 206 -9.05 -10.59 -5.17
CA GLN A 206 -9.48 -11.98 -5.34
C GLN A 206 -8.40 -12.84 -6.01
N ILE A 207 -7.67 -12.31 -7.01
CA ILE A 207 -6.54 -13.00 -7.64
C ILE A 207 -5.42 -13.22 -6.62
N ILE A 208 -5.09 -12.20 -5.81
CA ILE A 208 -4.08 -12.30 -4.75
C ILE A 208 -4.45 -13.37 -3.73
N LYS A 209 -5.69 -13.39 -3.24
CA LYS A 209 -6.17 -14.38 -2.25
C LYS A 209 -6.16 -15.81 -2.78
N LYS A 210 -6.38 -16.02 -4.08
CA LYS A 210 -6.39 -17.36 -4.71
C LYS A 210 -4.99 -17.92 -4.94
N ASP A 211 -3.97 -17.06 -5.03
CA ASP A 211 -2.60 -17.45 -5.34
C ASP A 211 -1.76 -17.63 -4.06
N CYS A 212 -1.05 -18.75 -3.97
CA CYS A 212 -0.24 -19.07 -2.80
C CYS A 212 0.92 -18.08 -2.58
N ILE A 213 1.57 -17.64 -3.65
CA ILE A 213 2.75 -16.76 -3.58
C ILE A 213 2.34 -15.33 -3.31
N LEU A 214 1.33 -14.85 -4.06
CA LEU A 214 0.84 -13.48 -3.90
C LEU A 214 0.23 -13.27 -2.51
N SER A 215 -0.57 -14.23 -2.02
CA SER A 215 -1.12 -14.19 -0.67
C SER A 215 -0.01 -14.17 0.39
N PHE A 216 1.01 -15.03 0.26
CA PHE A 216 2.14 -15.06 1.18
C PHE A 216 2.90 -13.73 1.23
N ILE A 217 3.12 -13.07 0.08
CA ILE A 217 3.80 -11.78 0.02
C ILE A 217 2.90 -10.66 0.56
N TYR A 218 1.59 -10.73 0.29
CA TYR A 218 0.60 -9.74 0.76
C TYR A 218 0.45 -9.77 2.28
N ASP A 219 0.34 -10.95 2.89
CA ASP A 219 0.19 -11.12 4.34
C ASP A 219 1.43 -10.63 5.12
N ARG A 220 2.57 -10.55 4.44
CA ARG A 220 3.83 -10.03 4.99
C ARG A 220 4.18 -8.62 4.54
N ASP A 221 3.22 -7.90 3.96
CA ASP A 221 3.44 -6.52 3.50
C ASP A 221 3.68 -5.59 4.70
N ILE A 222 4.95 -5.21 4.86
CA ILE A 222 5.38 -4.32 5.93
C ILE A 222 4.86 -2.91 5.68
N LEU A 223 4.73 -2.47 4.42
CA LEU A 223 4.26 -1.12 4.09
C LEU A 223 2.82 -0.92 4.50
N ILE A 224 1.94 -1.90 4.26
CA ILE A 224 0.55 -1.84 4.71
C ILE A 224 0.49 -1.75 6.24
N ARG A 225 1.31 -2.55 6.95
CA ARG A 225 1.35 -2.51 8.42
C ARG A 225 1.84 -1.17 8.96
N ILE A 226 2.91 -0.62 8.39
CA ILE A 226 3.44 0.71 8.74
C ILE A 226 2.38 1.77 8.43
N PHE A 227 1.77 1.70 7.25
CA PHE A 227 0.71 2.61 6.87
C PHE A 227 -0.43 2.60 7.89
N MET A 228 -0.93 1.42 8.26
CA MET A 228 -1.98 1.27 9.27
C MET A 228 -1.57 1.84 10.64
N SER A 229 -0.31 1.65 11.07
CA SER A 229 0.18 2.10 12.37
C SER A 229 0.45 3.62 12.45
N ILE A 230 0.67 4.29 11.32
CA ILE A 230 0.97 5.74 11.28
C ILE A 230 -0.34 6.55 11.15
N PHE A 231 -1.31 6.01 10.43
CA PHE A 231 -2.53 6.75 10.10
C PHE A 231 -3.74 6.35 10.95
N TYR A 232 -3.51 5.40 11.85
CA TYR A 232 -4.46 4.89 12.84
C TYR A 232 -3.74 4.48 14.14
#